data_c7547df3b65af2fc29a86900e72acd52
#
_entry.id   c7547df3b65af2fc29a86900e72acd52
#
_cell.length_a   1.000
_cell.length_b   1.000
_cell.length_c   1.000
_cell.angle_alpha   90.00
_cell.angle_beta   90.00
_cell.angle_gamma   90.00
#
_symmetry.space_group_name_H-M   'P 1'
#
loop_
_entity.id
_entity.type
_entity.pdbx_description
1 polymer ?
#
loop_
_entity_poly.entity_id
_entity_poly.type
_entity_poly.pdbx_seq_one_letter_code
_entity_poly.pdbx_strand_id
1 'polypeptide(L)'
;MAKSYRLETLRGTAATNKLQIATLIGSLSRSVELITLDIEHEEARAGVRDLSDPVYPVLARSLRTRRENIGATIALLESLRAPKASALDTTECEVA
;
A
#
# COMPACT_ATOMS: atom_id res chain seq x y z
N MET A 1 7.17 37.93 7.20
CA MET A 1 7.91 37.13 6.23
C MET A 1 7.78 35.63 6.46
N ALA A 2 8.02 35.20 7.67
CA ALA A 2 7.95 33.78 7.96
C ALA A 2 6.56 33.19 7.70
N LYS A 3 5.54 33.95 8.01
CA LYS A 3 4.16 33.47 7.82
C LYS A 3 3.83 33.26 6.35
N SER A 4 4.21 34.22 5.52
CA SER A 4 3.95 34.14 4.10
C SER A 4 4.68 32.94 3.51
N TYR A 5 5.93 32.78 3.88
CA TYR A 5 6.73 31.67 3.42
C TYR A 5 6.11 30.35 3.85
N ARG A 6 5.61 30.31 5.08
CA ARG A 6 5.00 29.09 5.60
C ARG A 6 3.76 28.69 4.82
N LEU A 7 2.92 29.64 4.44
CA LEU A 7 1.74 29.35 3.67
C LEU A 7 2.08 28.74 2.33
N GLU A 8 3.07 29.31 1.65
CA GLU A 8 3.49 28.75 0.39
C GLU A 8 4.05 27.35 0.55
N THR A 9 4.82 27.15 1.62
CA THR A 9 5.38 25.85 1.90
C THR A 9 4.27 24.83 2.12
N LEU A 10 3.23 25.20 2.84
CA LEU A 10 2.12 24.28 3.10
C LEU A 10 1.40 23.90 1.82
N ARG A 11 1.18 24.85 0.93
CA ARG A 11 0.55 24.55 -0.34
C ARG A 11 1.40 23.60 -1.17
N GLY A 12 2.68 23.90 -1.25
CA GLY A 12 3.62 23.06 -1.97
C GLY A 12 3.69 21.68 -1.35
N THR A 13 3.66 21.62 -0.03
CA THR A 13 3.73 20.36 0.68
C THR A 13 2.51 19.50 0.37
N ALA A 14 1.33 20.09 0.32
CA ALA A 14 0.11 19.34 0.03
C ALA A 14 0.18 18.73 -1.37
N ALA A 15 0.58 19.52 -2.37
CA ALA A 15 0.70 19.01 -3.72
C ALA A 15 1.78 17.93 -3.81
N THR A 16 2.92 18.18 -3.15
CA THR A 16 4.01 17.23 -3.13
C THR A 16 3.59 15.93 -2.46
N ASN A 17 2.82 16.03 -1.38
CA ASN A 17 2.35 14.84 -0.67
C ASN A 17 1.48 13.97 -1.55
N LYS A 18 0.61 14.55 -2.36
CA LYS A 18 -0.22 13.78 -3.26
C LYS A 18 0.63 13.02 -4.27
N LEU A 19 1.62 13.69 -4.83
CA LEU A 19 2.53 13.04 -5.76
C LEU A 19 3.34 11.95 -5.08
N GLN A 20 3.82 12.23 -3.87
CA GLN A 20 4.59 11.26 -3.13
C GLN A 20 3.76 10.05 -2.77
N ILE A 21 2.51 10.26 -2.39
CA ILE A 21 1.63 9.14 -2.06
C ILE A 21 1.41 8.28 -3.29
N ALA A 22 1.15 8.89 -4.44
CA ALA A 22 0.95 8.13 -5.67
C ALA A 22 2.21 7.34 -6.03
N THR A 23 3.37 7.97 -5.91
CA THR A 23 4.64 7.32 -6.21
C THR A 23 4.89 6.17 -5.25
N LEU A 24 4.59 6.39 -3.98
CA LEU A 24 4.80 5.37 -2.96
C LEU A 24 3.87 4.17 -3.18
N ILE A 25 2.62 4.43 -3.54
CA ILE A 25 1.69 3.35 -3.84
C ILE A 25 2.24 2.51 -5.00
N GLY A 26 2.73 3.16 -6.05
CA GLY A 26 3.30 2.44 -7.18
C GLY A 26 4.51 1.61 -6.77
N SER A 27 5.38 2.19 -5.96
CA SER A 27 6.57 1.51 -5.49
C SER A 27 6.21 0.30 -4.60
N LEU A 28 5.26 0.48 -3.71
CA LEU A 28 4.83 -0.60 -2.83
C LEU A 28 4.11 -1.70 -3.61
N SER A 29 3.32 -1.32 -4.61
CA SER A 29 2.64 -2.30 -5.45
C SER A 29 3.66 -3.15 -6.19
N ARG A 30 4.72 -2.55 -6.66
CA ARG A 30 5.79 -3.29 -7.32
C ARG A 30 6.47 -4.23 -6.34
N SER A 31 6.66 -3.77 -5.11
CA SER A 31 7.24 -4.64 -4.08
C SER A 31 6.36 -5.86 -3.82
N VAL A 32 5.04 -5.66 -3.82
CA VAL A 32 4.11 -6.77 -3.64
C VAL A 32 4.27 -7.79 -4.77
N GLU A 33 4.41 -7.30 -5.99
CA GLU A 33 4.61 -8.20 -7.13
C GLU A 33 5.88 -9.02 -6.98
N LEU A 34 6.97 -8.35 -6.59
CA LEU A 34 8.25 -9.04 -6.43
C LEU A 34 8.20 -10.05 -5.28
N ILE A 35 7.57 -9.66 -4.18
CA ILE A 35 7.42 -10.58 -3.04
C ILE A 35 6.58 -11.78 -3.44
N THR A 36 5.53 -11.56 -4.22
CA THR A 36 4.70 -12.66 -4.68
C THR A 36 5.51 -13.66 -5.49
N LEU A 37 6.38 -13.16 -6.37
CA LEU A 37 7.25 -14.05 -7.16
C LEU A 37 8.19 -14.80 -6.23
N ASP A 38 8.73 -14.14 -5.23
CA ASP A 38 9.63 -14.80 -4.28
C ASP A 38 8.91 -15.90 -3.51
N ILE A 39 7.66 -15.63 -3.10
CA ILE A 39 6.87 -16.63 -2.39
C ILE A 39 6.67 -17.84 -3.28
N GLU A 40 6.28 -17.61 -4.53
CA GLU A 40 6.04 -18.69 -5.47
C GLU A 40 7.30 -19.51 -5.69
N HIS A 41 8.43 -18.83 -5.78
CA HIS A 41 9.71 -19.49 -5.96
C HIS A 41 10.04 -20.37 -4.76
N GLU A 42 9.85 -19.85 -3.55
CA GLU A 42 10.14 -20.63 -2.35
C GLU A 42 9.21 -21.80 -2.20
N GLU A 43 7.92 -21.62 -2.52
CA GLU A 43 6.98 -22.71 -2.44
C GLU A 43 7.30 -23.79 -3.46
N ALA A 44 7.69 -23.39 -4.65
CA ALA A 44 8.06 -24.34 -5.70
C ALA A 44 9.32 -25.09 -5.30
N ARG A 45 10.28 -24.40 -4.73
CA ARG A 45 11.53 -25.02 -4.31
C ARG A 45 11.29 -26.05 -3.22
N ALA A 46 10.41 -25.74 -2.28
CA ALA A 46 10.11 -26.66 -1.19
C ALA A 46 9.10 -27.74 -1.58
N GLY A 47 8.36 -27.50 -2.66
CA GLY A 47 7.32 -28.43 -3.08
C GLY A 47 6.09 -28.41 -2.18
N VAL A 48 5.92 -27.35 -1.41
CA VAL A 48 4.80 -27.22 -0.45
C VAL A 48 4.15 -25.87 -0.64
N ARG A 49 2.83 -25.87 -0.79
CA ARG A 49 2.08 -24.62 -0.93
C ARG A 49 1.04 -24.43 0.15
N ASP A 50 0.88 -25.42 1.01
CA ASP A 50 -0.10 -25.38 2.11
C ASP A 50 0.52 -24.74 3.32
N LEU A 51 -0.04 -23.60 3.73
CA LEU A 51 0.46 -22.86 4.90
C LEU A 51 0.40 -23.65 6.17
N SER A 52 -0.52 -24.58 6.29
CA SER A 52 -0.67 -25.37 7.50
C SER A 52 0.32 -26.51 7.57
N ASP A 53 1.03 -26.78 6.48
CA ASP A 53 2.02 -27.85 6.46
C ASP A 53 3.24 -27.45 7.30
N PRO A 54 3.70 -28.33 8.22
CA PRO A 54 4.85 -27.99 9.06
C PRO A 54 6.12 -27.73 8.28
N VAL A 55 6.24 -28.28 7.07
CA VAL A 55 7.45 -28.08 6.27
C VAL A 55 7.33 -26.90 5.33
N TYR A 56 6.26 -26.10 5.47
CA TYR A 56 6.13 -24.89 4.67
C TYR A 56 7.33 -23.97 4.93
N PRO A 57 7.94 -23.42 3.88
CA PRO A 57 9.17 -22.60 4.06
C PRO A 57 8.94 -21.41 4.99
N VAL A 58 9.82 -21.27 5.96
CA VAL A 58 9.74 -20.14 6.89
C VAL A 58 9.87 -18.83 6.15
N LEU A 59 10.74 -18.78 5.15
CA LEU A 59 10.92 -17.56 4.36
C LEU A 59 9.65 -17.18 3.63
N ALA A 60 8.97 -18.15 3.03
CA ALA A 60 7.74 -17.87 2.31
C ALA A 60 6.65 -17.37 3.28
N ARG A 61 6.60 -17.94 4.48
CA ARG A 61 5.65 -17.49 5.51
C ARG A 61 5.92 -16.04 5.90
N SER A 62 7.18 -15.73 6.10
CA SER A 62 7.60 -14.39 6.43
C SER A 62 7.28 -13.40 5.30
N LEU A 63 7.51 -13.82 4.08
CA LEU A 63 7.21 -12.98 2.91
C LEU A 63 5.71 -12.73 2.76
N ARG A 64 4.89 -13.72 3.08
CA ARG A 64 3.44 -13.54 3.03
C ARG A 64 2.99 -12.49 4.03
N THR A 65 3.53 -12.55 5.24
CA THR A 65 3.20 -11.56 6.26
C THR A 65 3.61 -10.17 5.80
N ARG A 66 4.80 -10.07 5.23
CA ARG A 66 5.28 -8.79 4.73
C ARG A 66 4.39 -8.27 3.61
N ARG A 67 3.96 -9.15 2.72
CA ARG A 67 3.06 -8.77 1.63
C ARG A 67 1.74 -8.25 2.15
N GLU A 68 1.19 -8.90 3.17
CA GLU A 68 -0.04 -8.45 3.78
C GLU A 68 0.11 -7.07 4.39
N ASN A 69 1.22 -6.85 5.08
CA ASN A 69 1.48 -5.56 5.71
C ASN A 69 1.62 -4.45 4.66
N ILE A 70 2.31 -4.74 3.58
CA ILE A 70 2.46 -3.76 2.50
C ILE A 70 1.11 -3.50 1.85
N GLY A 71 0.31 -4.54 1.65
CA GLY A 71 -1.03 -4.38 1.08
C GLY A 71 -1.91 -3.51 1.95
N ALA A 72 -1.83 -3.68 3.27
CA ALA A 72 -2.58 -2.84 4.19
C ALA A 72 -2.12 -1.38 4.10
N THR A 73 -0.81 -1.18 3.96
CA THR A 73 -0.26 0.15 3.82
C THR A 73 -0.74 0.80 2.53
N ILE A 74 -0.76 0.04 1.44
CA ILE A 74 -1.26 0.55 0.16
C ILE A 74 -2.72 0.99 0.30
N ALA A 75 -3.54 0.16 0.94
CA ALA A 75 -4.94 0.49 1.13
C ALA A 75 -5.09 1.78 1.93
N LEU A 76 -4.27 1.94 2.96
CA LEU A 76 -4.30 3.14 3.77
C LEU A 76 -3.89 4.35 2.95
N LEU A 77 -2.86 4.23 2.16
CA LEU A 77 -2.38 5.33 1.32
C LEU A 77 -3.41 5.72 0.26
N GLU A 78 -4.09 4.73 -0.30
CA GLU A 78 -5.13 5.01 -1.28
C GLU A 78 -6.30 5.73 -0.62
N SER A 79 -6.61 5.36 0.60
CA SER A 79 -7.63 6.05 1.37
C SER A 79 -7.25 7.51 1.61
N LEU A 80 -5.97 7.75 1.89
CA LEU A 80 -5.48 9.11 2.09
C LEU A 80 -5.48 9.91 0.80
N ARG A 81 -5.27 9.22 -0.32
CA ARG A 81 -5.18 9.90 -1.61
C ARG A 81 -6.53 10.43 -2.07
N ALA A 82 -7.59 9.68 -1.82
CA ALA A 82 -8.91 10.06 -2.32
C ALA A 82 -10.01 9.83 -1.28
N PRO A 83 -9.82 10.33 -0.04
CA PRO A 83 -10.80 10.04 1.01
C PRO A 83 -12.12 10.75 0.80
N LYS A 84 -12.07 11.99 0.34
CA LYS A 84 -13.26 12.79 0.19
C LYS A 84 -14.12 12.36 -0.97
N ALA A 85 -13.47 11.96 -2.05
CA ALA A 85 -14.21 11.50 -3.21
C ALA A 85 -15.11 10.33 -2.85
N SER A 86 -14.54 9.35 -2.17
CA SER A 86 -15.30 8.19 -1.73
C SER A 86 -16.41 8.58 -0.77
N ALA A 87 -16.07 9.39 0.20
CA ALA A 87 -17.05 9.78 1.22
C ALA A 87 -18.18 10.57 0.60
N LEU A 88 -17.84 11.47 -0.30
CA LEU A 88 -18.85 12.30 -0.94
C LEU A 88 -19.77 11.47 -1.81
N ASP A 89 -19.22 10.54 -2.53
CA ASP A 89 -20.03 9.67 -3.37
C ASP A 89 -21.03 8.91 -2.53
N THR A 90 -20.58 8.37 -1.42
CA THR A 90 -21.45 7.63 -0.54
C THR A 90 -22.54 8.51 0.03
N THR A 91 -22.15 9.69 0.47
CA THR A 91 -23.10 10.63 1.04
C THR A 91 -24.16 11.04 0.03
N GLU A 92 -23.73 11.31 -1.18
CA GLU A 92 -24.66 11.71 -2.22
C GLU A 92 -25.65 10.61 -2.53
N CYS A 93 -25.17 9.40 -2.57
CA CYS A 93 -26.06 8.28 -2.79
C CYS A 93 -27.11 8.17 -1.72
N GLU A 94 -26.73 8.42 -0.49
CA GLU A 94 -27.66 8.36 0.62
C GLU A 94 -28.70 9.46 0.53
N VAL A 95 -28.25 10.64 0.18
CA VAL A 95 -29.17 11.78 0.07
C VAL A 95 -30.15 11.57 -1.08
N ALA A 96 -29.62 11.05 -2.15
CA ALA A 96 -30.45 10.81 -3.31
C ALA A 96 -31.43 9.69 -3.06
#